data_59573ebdcbdc1b20759f4e5916a0d86c
#
_entry.id   59573ebdcbdc1b20759f4e5916a0d86c
#
_cell.length_a   1.000
_cell.length_b   1.000
_cell.length_c   1.000
_cell.angle_alpha   90.00
_cell.angle_beta   90.00
_cell.angle_gamma   90.00
#
_symmetry.space_group_name_H-M   'P 1'
#
loop_
_entity.id
_entity.type
_entity.pdbx_description
1 polymer ?
#
loop_
_entity_poly.entity_id
_entity_poly.type
_entity_poly.pdbx_seq_one_letter_code
_entity_poly.pdbx_strand_id
1 'polypeptide(L)'
;MNDSASTPKWADSSQGVGLWIERLINIGWLRRPLFFQARQLIIRTAERNGIPWRERRKTLRDQASSLLSGVSSSGLVPPDYYCVRFHAYEQGNLCWQAAAEAEQATDAMALRIWPEE
;
A
#
# COMPACT_ATOMS: atom_id res chain seq x y z
N MET A 1 7.48 -35.25 -13.57
CA MET A 1 6.62 -34.55 -12.59
C MET A 1 6.45 -33.13 -13.08
N ASN A 2 5.35 -32.85 -13.73
CA ASN A 2 5.01 -31.51 -14.16
C ASN A 2 4.18 -30.85 -13.05
N ASP A 3 4.85 -30.16 -12.15
CA ASP A 3 4.20 -29.14 -11.33
C ASP A 3 4.01 -27.88 -12.18
N SER A 4 3.00 -27.92 -13.00
CA SER A 4 2.44 -26.72 -13.55
C SER A 4 1.69 -26.03 -12.41
N ALA A 5 2.39 -25.19 -11.68
CA ALA A 5 1.79 -24.19 -10.80
C ALA A 5 0.78 -23.41 -11.67
N SER A 6 -0.50 -23.75 -11.54
CA SER A 6 -1.57 -23.07 -12.25
C SER A 6 -1.56 -21.61 -11.77
N THR A 7 -1.14 -20.71 -12.63
CA THR A 7 -1.30 -19.29 -12.40
C THR A 7 -2.75 -19.02 -12.02
N PRO A 8 -3.01 -18.31 -10.93
CA PRO A 8 -4.36 -18.00 -10.51
C PRO A 8 -5.12 -17.33 -11.65
N LYS A 9 -6.35 -17.73 -11.93
CA LYS A 9 -7.18 -17.22 -13.03
C LYS A 9 -7.32 -15.68 -13.06
N TRP A 10 -7.10 -15.02 -11.93
CA TRP A 10 -7.11 -13.55 -11.86
C TRP A 10 -5.81 -12.91 -12.39
N ALA A 11 -4.73 -13.67 -12.49
CA ALA A 11 -3.45 -13.20 -13.03
C ALA A 11 -3.39 -13.28 -14.57
N ASP A 12 -4.38 -13.91 -15.19
CA ASP A 12 -4.49 -13.98 -16.65
C ASP A 12 -5.14 -12.70 -17.17
N SER A 13 -4.32 -11.71 -17.43
CA SER A 13 -4.72 -10.40 -17.97
C SER A 13 -5.33 -10.47 -19.37
N SER A 14 -5.28 -11.63 -20.01
CA SER A 14 -5.87 -11.84 -21.35
C SER A 14 -7.38 -12.05 -21.34
N GLN A 15 -8.00 -12.26 -20.18
CA GLN A 15 -9.43 -12.52 -20.06
C GLN A 15 -10.21 -11.36 -19.44
N GLY A 16 -10.77 -10.52 -20.28
CA GLY A 16 -11.91 -9.61 -20.09
C GLY A 16 -11.84 -8.66 -18.88
N VAL A 17 -11.93 -9.17 -17.65
CA VAL A 17 -12.05 -8.35 -16.45
C VAL A 17 -10.72 -7.64 -16.11
N GLY A 18 -9.59 -8.30 -16.31
CA GLY A 18 -8.27 -7.71 -16.07
C GLY A 18 -7.98 -6.53 -16.99
N LEU A 19 -8.36 -6.64 -18.27
CA LEU A 19 -8.22 -5.57 -19.24
C LEU A 19 -9.09 -4.34 -18.92
N TRP A 20 -10.29 -4.56 -18.40
CA TRP A 20 -11.16 -3.47 -17.98
C TRP A 20 -10.61 -2.74 -16.76
N ILE A 21 -10.09 -3.47 -15.75
CA ILE A 21 -9.46 -2.89 -14.57
C ILE A 21 -8.21 -2.10 -14.97
N GLU A 22 -7.38 -2.64 -15.85
CA GLU A 22 -6.19 -1.97 -16.35
C GLU A 22 -6.54 -0.68 -17.11
N ARG A 23 -7.57 -0.71 -17.96
CA ARG A 23 -8.07 0.48 -18.65
C ARG A 23 -8.62 1.52 -17.68
N LEU A 24 -9.40 1.12 -16.67
CA LEU A 24 -9.93 2.02 -15.64
C LEU A 24 -8.82 2.67 -14.80
N ILE A 25 -7.79 1.91 -14.43
CA ILE A 25 -6.64 2.43 -13.70
C ILE A 25 -5.83 3.43 -14.54
N ASN A 26 -5.79 3.23 -15.85
CA ASN A 26 -5.07 4.13 -16.77
C ASN A 26 -5.84 5.42 -17.09
N ILE A 27 -7.13 5.51 -16.78
CA ILE A 27 -7.88 6.77 -16.87
C ILE A 27 -7.51 7.67 -15.69
N GLY A 28 -6.70 8.68 -15.93
CA GLY A 28 -6.05 9.48 -14.89
C GLY A 28 -6.99 10.12 -13.85
N TRP A 29 -8.20 10.52 -14.23
CA TRP A 29 -9.18 11.12 -13.31
C TRP A 29 -9.97 10.09 -12.50
N LEU A 30 -10.12 8.85 -12.99
CA LEU A 30 -10.78 7.74 -12.27
C LEU A 30 -9.83 7.04 -11.30
N ARG A 31 -8.53 7.10 -11.54
CA ARG A 31 -7.54 6.40 -10.72
C ARG A 31 -7.53 6.85 -9.27
N ARG A 32 -7.57 8.16 -9.01
CA ARG A 32 -7.54 8.69 -7.64
C ARG A 32 -8.70 8.20 -6.78
N PRO A 33 -9.98 8.31 -7.21
CA PRO A 33 -11.08 7.78 -6.41
C PRO A 33 -11.06 6.26 -6.27
N LEU A 34 -10.62 5.50 -7.29
CA LEU A 34 -10.49 4.05 -7.21
C LEU A 34 -9.42 3.63 -6.19
N PHE A 35 -8.25 4.25 -6.21
CA PHE A 35 -7.21 3.98 -5.22
C PHE A 35 -7.64 4.40 -3.81
N PHE A 36 -8.33 5.49 -3.67
CA PHE A 36 -8.89 5.91 -2.39
C PHE A 36 -9.87 4.88 -1.84
N GLN A 37 -10.80 4.38 -2.65
CA GLN A 37 -11.76 3.36 -2.23
C GLN A 37 -11.08 2.03 -1.89
N ALA A 38 -10.15 1.57 -2.73
CA ALA A 38 -9.38 0.35 -2.48
C ALA A 38 -8.59 0.46 -1.17
N ARG A 39 -7.96 1.60 -0.93
CA ARG A 39 -7.26 1.89 0.31
C ARG A 39 -8.19 1.88 1.51
N GLN A 40 -9.36 2.51 1.43
CA GLN A 40 -10.34 2.50 2.52
C GLN A 40 -10.84 1.10 2.82
N LEU A 41 -11.00 0.25 1.81
CA LEU A 41 -11.38 -1.15 1.99
C LEU A 41 -10.30 -1.93 2.76
N ILE A 42 -9.03 -1.76 2.40
CA ILE A 42 -7.91 -2.39 3.09
C ILE A 42 -7.87 -1.96 4.55
N ILE A 43 -7.96 -0.66 4.82
CA ILE A 43 -7.94 -0.11 6.18
C ILE A 43 -9.11 -0.65 7.02
N ARG A 44 -10.32 -0.64 6.48
CA ARG A 44 -11.51 -1.16 7.17
C ARG A 44 -11.41 -2.65 7.45
N THR A 45 -10.88 -3.41 6.51
CA THR A 45 -10.67 -4.85 6.69
C THR A 45 -9.63 -5.13 7.76
N ALA A 46 -8.53 -4.39 7.78
CA ALA A 46 -7.52 -4.50 8.82
C ALA A 46 -8.09 -4.16 10.21
N GLU A 47 -8.83 -3.07 10.33
CA GLU A 47 -9.45 -2.66 11.59
C GLU A 47 -10.48 -3.67 12.10
N ARG A 48 -11.26 -4.30 11.22
CA ARG A 48 -12.17 -5.40 11.59
C ARG A 48 -11.45 -6.63 12.12
N ASN A 49 -10.22 -6.85 11.72
CA ASN A 49 -9.37 -7.96 12.16
C ASN A 49 -8.45 -7.57 13.33
N GLY A 50 -8.73 -6.48 14.02
CA GLY A 50 -8.02 -6.08 15.23
C GLY A 50 -6.74 -5.28 15.02
N ILE A 51 -6.47 -4.83 13.80
CA ILE A 51 -5.33 -3.96 13.50
C ILE A 51 -5.80 -2.50 13.56
N PRO A 52 -5.43 -1.72 14.58
CA PRO A 52 -5.88 -0.34 14.75
C PRO A 52 -5.10 0.60 13.80
N TRP A 53 -5.38 0.51 12.51
CA TRP A 53 -4.62 1.16 11.44
C TRP A 53 -4.54 2.67 11.60
N ARG A 54 -5.68 3.34 11.75
CA ARG A 54 -5.74 4.81 11.81
C ARG A 54 -5.12 5.35 13.09
N GLU A 55 -5.34 4.67 14.21
CA GLU A 55 -4.80 5.04 15.51
C GLU A 55 -3.27 4.92 15.51
N ARG A 56 -2.72 3.77 15.11
CA ARG A 56 -1.27 3.55 15.02
C ARG A 56 -0.60 4.52 14.05
N ARG A 57 -1.22 4.77 12.90
CA ARG A 57 -0.71 5.74 11.94
C ARG A 57 -0.56 7.13 12.57
N LYS A 58 -1.59 7.59 13.29
CA LYS A 58 -1.55 8.87 13.98
C LYS A 58 -0.47 8.91 15.04
N THR A 59 -0.41 7.90 15.89
CA THR A 59 0.58 7.80 16.97
C THR A 59 2.01 7.82 16.42
N LEU A 60 2.31 6.99 15.44
CA LEU A 60 3.64 6.93 14.82
C LEU A 60 4.01 8.25 14.14
N ARG A 61 3.07 8.90 13.47
CA ARG A 61 3.30 10.20 12.85
C ARG A 61 3.62 11.28 13.88
N ASP A 62 2.87 11.32 14.98
CA ASP A 62 3.06 12.32 16.04
C ASP A 62 4.40 12.10 16.76
N GLN A 63 4.77 10.85 17.05
CA GLN A 63 6.06 10.51 17.65
C GLN A 63 7.23 10.81 16.71
N ALA A 64 7.13 10.42 15.46
CA ALA A 64 8.20 10.58 14.48
C ALA A 64 8.45 12.06 14.15
N SER A 65 7.42 12.90 14.14
CA SER A 65 7.57 14.32 13.83
C SER A 65 8.48 15.07 14.82
N SER A 66 8.48 14.68 16.09
CA SER A 66 9.34 15.24 17.12
C SER A 66 10.83 14.84 16.98
N LEU A 67 11.07 13.67 16.38
CA LEU A 67 12.43 13.12 16.21
C LEU A 67 13.06 13.51 14.86
N LEU A 68 12.27 14.00 13.91
CA LEU A 68 12.74 14.27 12.55
C LEU A 68 13.89 15.24 12.48
N SER A 69 13.86 16.30 13.27
CA SER A 69 14.93 17.31 13.29
C SER A 69 16.29 16.75 13.70
N GLY A 70 16.31 15.70 14.54
CA GLY A 70 17.53 15.04 14.99
C GLY A 70 18.12 14.03 14.01
N VAL A 71 17.31 13.53 13.06
CA VAL A 71 17.72 12.46 12.14
C VAL A 71 17.70 12.87 10.67
N SER A 72 17.19 14.07 10.35
CA SER A 72 17.14 14.58 8.99
C SER A 72 18.51 15.00 8.48
N SER A 73 18.84 14.61 7.27
CA SER A 73 20.01 15.08 6.53
C SER A 73 19.58 16.02 5.42
N SER A 74 19.96 17.29 5.50
CA SER A 74 19.54 18.34 4.56
C SER A 74 20.13 18.21 3.16
N GLY A 75 21.15 17.39 2.97
CA GLY A 75 21.84 17.20 1.69
C GLY A 75 21.48 15.91 0.96
N LEU A 76 20.57 15.12 1.49
CA LEU A 76 20.25 13.82 0.93
C LEU A 76 19.19 13.94 -0.18
N VAL A 77 19.58 13.65 -1.40
CA VAL A 77 18.65 13.59 -2.55
C VAL A 77 18.39 12.11 -2.86
N PRO A 78 17.16 11.62 -2.64
CA PRO A 78 16.85 10.23 -2.97
C PRO A 78 16.89 10.00 -4.48
N PRO A 79 17.25 8.81 -4.95
CA PRO A 79 17.15 8.44 -6.36
C PRO A 79 15.71 8.57 -6.88
N ASP A 80 15.57 8.89 -8.16
CA ASP A 80 14.27 9.16 -8.80
C ASP A 80 13.25 8.03 -8.62
N TYR A 81 13.71 6.78 -8.60
CA TYR A 81 12.81 5.63 -8.42
C TYR A 81 12.11 5.58 -7.06
N TYR A 82 12.60 6.28 -6.04
CA TYR A 82 11.88 6.44 -4.77
C TYR A 82 10.81 7.53 -4.81
N CYS A 83 10.87 8.42 -5.80
CA CYS A 83 9.97 9.53 -5.95
C CYS A 83 8.77 9.22 -6.85
N VAL A 84 8.76 8.06 -7.53
CA VAL A 84 7.64 7.61 -8.34
C VAL A 84 6.57 6.94 -7.48
N ARG A 85 5.34 6.99 -7.96
CA ARG A 85 4.21 6.32 -7.31
C ARG A 85 4.46 4.84 -7.11
N PHE A 86 4.20 4.36 -5.91
CA PHE A 86 4.37 2.97 -5.56
C PHE A 86 3.38 2.55 -4.46
N HIS A 87 2.79 1.37 -4.57
CA HIS A 87 1.84 0.81 -3.60
C HIS A 87 0.71 1.78 -3.16
N ALA A 88 0.10 2.47 -4.10
CA ALA A 88 -0.95 3.46 -3.86
C ALA A 88 -0.50 4.73 -3.10
N TYR A 89 0.79 4.93 -2.93
CA TYR A 89 1.35 6.21 -2.46
C TYR A 89 1.74 7.08 -3.65
N GLU A 90 1.06 8.19 -3.80
CA GLU A 90 1.31 9.13 -4.90
C GLU A 90 2.71 9.76 -4.85
N GLN A 91 3.26 9.90 -3.66
CA GLN A 91 4.58 10.48 -3.40
C GLN A 91 5.70 9.42 -3.39
N GLY A 92 5.39 8.16 -3.69
CA GLY A 92 6.34 7.06 -3.60
C GLY A 92 6.52 6.53 -2.18
N ASN A 93 7.51 5.65 -1.98
CA ASN A 93 7.73 5.00 -0.68
C ASN A 93 8.33 5.91 0.39
N LEU A 94 9.02 6.99 0.01
CA LEU A 94 9.64 7.92 0.93
C LEU A 94 8.69 9.05 1.32
N CYS A 95 7.50 8.71 1.81
CA CYS A 95 6.55 9.69 2.30
C CYS A 95 6.10 9.34 3.73
N TRP A 96 5.65 10.34 4.46
CA TRP A 96 5.15 10.18 5.82
C TRP A 96 4.04 9.13 5.95
N GLN A 97 3.18 9.08 4.96
CA GLN A 97 2.07 8.14 4.95
C GLN A 97 2.58 6.69 4.86
N ALA A 98 3.53 6.41 3.96
CA ALA A 98 4.12 5.08 3.83
C ALA A 98 4.86 4.68 5.11
N ALA A 99 5.66 5.58 5.67
CA ALA A 99 6.40 5.33 6.90
C ALA A 99 5.47 5.04 8.10
N ALA A 100 4.41 5.82 8.26
CA ALA A 100 3.46 5.66 9.38
C ALA A 100 2.53 4.45 9.24
N GLU A 101 2.48 3.82 8.06
CA GLU A 101 1.60 2.68 7.77
C GLU A 101 2.34 1.35 7.52
N ALA A 102 3.68 1.36 7.53
CA ALA A 102 4.48 0.19 7.22
C ALA A 102 4.18 -1.01 8.14
N GLU A 103 4.04 -0.78 9.43
CA GLU A 103 3.72 -1.82 10.43
C GLU A 103 2.34 -2.42 10.17
N GLN A 104 1.32 -1.59 10.06
CA GLN A 104 -0.07 -2.01 9.83
C GLN A 104 -0.24 -2.73 8.49
N ALA A 105 0.48 -2.29 7.46
CA ALA A 105 0.48 -2.95 6.16
C ALA A 105 1.11 -4.34 6.24
N THR A 106 2.15 -4.52 7.02
CA THR A 106 2.78 -5.81 7.28
C THR A 106 1.84 -6.74 8.03
N ASP A 107 1.19 -6.27 9.09
CA ASP A 107 0.21 -7.04 9.85
C ASP A 107 -0.97 -7.46 8.96
N ALA A 108 -1.49 -6.55 8.14
CA ALA A 108 -2.58 -6.85 7.19
C ALA A 108 -2.17 -7.88 6.13
N MET A 109 -0.91 -7.87 5.71
CA MET A 109 -0.38 -8.89 4.79
C MET A 109 -0.25 -10.25 5.48
N ALA A 110 0.16 -10.29 6.74
CA ALA A 110 0.25 -11.50 7.53
C ALA A 110 -1.12 -12.19 7.66
N LEU A 111 -2.20 -11.45 7.87
CA LEU A 111 -3.57 -11.99 7.90
C LEU A 111 -4.00 -12.68 6.59
N ARG A 112 -3.41 -12.32 5.46
CA ARG A 112 -3.69 -12.98 4.18
C ARG A 112 -2.98 -14.33 4.04
N ILE A 113 -1.86 -14.50 4.73
CA ILE A 113 -1.03 -15.71 4.70
C ILE A 113 -1.44 -16.67 5.81
N TRP A 114 -1.74 -16.14 7.00
CA TRP A 114 -2.15 -16.89 8.20
C TRP A 114 -3.47 -16.30 8.75
N PRO A 115 -4.61 -16.64 8.13
CA PRO A 115 -5.89 -16.03 8.52
C PRO A 115 -6.42 -16.48 9.89
N GLU A 116 -5.85 -17.51 10.50
CA GLU A 116 -6.30 -18.11 11.76
C GLU A 116 -5.39 -17.78 12.97
N GLU A 117 -4.38 -16.99 12.79
CA GLU A 117 -3.56 -16.45 13.85
C GLU A 117 -3.96 -14.99 14.11
#